data_7b0a7e61390e02db6402924a2359c2d9
#
_entry.id   7b0a7e61390e02db6402924a2359c2d9
#
_cell.length_a   1.000
_cell.length_b   1.000
_cell.length_c   1.000
_cell.angle_alpha   90.00
_cell.angle_beta   90.00
_cell.angle_gamma   90.00
#
_symmetry.space_group_name_H-M   'P 1'
#
loop_
_entity.id
_entity.type
_entity.pdbx_description
1 polymer ?
#
loop_
_entity_poly.entity_id
_entity_poly.type
_entity_poly.pdbx_seq_one_letter_code
_entity_poly.pdbx_strand_id
1 'polypeptide(L)'
;GLVTLSLLLHFVHVLIFKDIHHTMIFLVADIAFIPMEVFFTSMILERMLERREKEHDKEKLNMLVGVFYAEIGTQLLAYFVDQDDRVAICKKLRIQDPSIWNDAYFKRLQQLNSSYHYEVQLAKIELGDLKHMLHEGKNLLITLMTTESLHDHETFTEMLMLIMHLKEELDVRDITSLSEAERQHLEQDMSALYRYLTYEWCYYLDYLSKHYPGLFNTAIMLSPFNKKHQRCSLETN
;
A
#
# COMPACT_ATOMS: atom_id res chain seq x y z
N GLY A 1 10.07 40.15 22.10
CA GLY A 1 10.29 38.74 21.98
C GLY A 1 11.72 38.30 22.33
N LEU A 2 12.19 37.22 21.72
CA LEU A 2 13.51 36.64 22.00
C LEU A 2 14.68 37.58 21.81
N VAL A 3 14.64 38.45 20.79
CA VAL A 3 15.67 39.48 20.52
C VAL A 3 15.76 40.47 21.66
N THR A 4 14.62 40.94 22.17
CA THR A 4 14.62 41.90 23.31
C THR A 4 15.15 41.25 24.59
N LEU A 5 14.86 39.97 24.81
CA LEU A 5 15.38 39.20 25.94
C LEU A 5 16.91 39.03 25.81
N SER A 6 17.41 38.70 24.63
CA SER A 6 18.84 38.57 24.36
C SER A 6 19.58 39.85 24.64
N LEU A 7 19.10 40.99 24.12
CA LEU A 7 19.70 42.30 24.36
C LEU A 7 19.70 42.66 25.85
N LEU A 8 18.63 42.35 26.57
CA LEU A 8 18.52 42.60 28.01
C LEU A 8 19.55 41.77 28.80
N LEU A 9 19.73 40.51 28.43
CA LEU A 9 20.71 39.61 29.06
C LEU A 9 22.15 40.09 28.80
N HIS A 10 22.46 40.54 27.58
CA HIS A 10 23.79 41.15 27.29
C HIS A 10 24.02 42.44 28.08
N PHE A 11 22.99 43.28 28.22
CA PHE A 11 23.07 44.46 29.02
C PHE A 11 23.33 44.16 30.52
N VAL A 12 22.62 43.17 31.08
CA VAL A 12 22.81 42.69 32.45
C VAL A 12 24.22 42.12 32.61
N HIS A 13 24.72 41.38 31.61
CA HIS A 13 26.09 40.84 31.63
C HIS A 13 27.15 41.95 31.74
N VAL A 14 27.02 43.00 30.95
CA VAL A 14 27.94 44.19 31.02
C VAL A 14 27.85 44.86 32.37
N LEU A 15 26.69 45.01 32.98
CA LEU A 15 26.51 45.61 34.30
C LEU A 15 27.19 44.82 35.40
N ILE A 16 27.12 43.49 35.34
CA ILE A 16 27.69 42.60 36.39
C ILE A 16 29.21 42.52 36.28
N PHE A 17 29.71 42.25 35.06
CA PHE A 17 31.11 41.94 34.86
C PHE A 17 31.99 43.16 34.53
N LYS A 18 31.37 44.31 34.16
CA LYS A 18 32.06 45.59 33.82
C LYS A 18 33.15 45.43 32.76
N ASP A 19 33.11 44.36 31.96
CA ASP A 19 34.07 44.11 30.87
C ASP A 19 33.36 44.13 29.51
N ILE A 20 33.42 45.29 28.88
CA ILE A 20 32.79 45.50 27.56
C ILE A 20 33.53 44.73 26.47
N HIS A 21 34.86 44.59 26.60
CA HIS A 21 35.68 43.92 25.60
C HIS A 21 35.33 42.43 25.52
N HIS A 22 35.20 41.79 26.66
CA HIS A 22 34.79 40.38 26.75
C HIS A 22 33.36 40.15 26.19
N THR A 23 32.44 41.04 26.51
CA THR A 23 31.04 40.95 25.97
C THR A 23 31.02 41.13 24.46
N MET A 24 31.87 41.99 23.89
CA MET A 24 31.97 42.18 22.42
C MET A 24 32.53 40.93 21.72
N ILE A 25 33.49 40.25 22.31
CA ILE A 25 34.04 38.99 21.76
C ILE A 25 32.93 37.93 21.67
N PHE A 26 32.13 37.76 22.72
CA PHE A 26 31.00 36.81 22.71
C PHE A 26 29.94 37.21 21.68
N LEU A 27 29.58 38.48 21.59
CA LEU A 27 28.62 38.96 20.60
C LEU A 27 29.04 38.67 19.16
N VAL A 28 30.32 38.88 18.84
CA VAL A 28 30.87 38.57 17.51
C VAL A 28 30.89 37.07 17.27
N ALA A 29 31.23 36.25 18.28
CA ALA A 29 31.19 34.80 18.19
C ALA A 29 29.73 34.29 17.96
N ASP A 30 28.77 34.81 18.69
CA ASP A 30 27.35 34.45 18.54
C ASP A 30 26.83 34.79 17.13
N ILE A 31 27.16 35.98 16.61
CA ILE A 31 26.83 36.39 15.25
C ILE A 31 27.48 35.45 14.21
N ALA A 32 28.70 35.01 14.43
CA ALA A 32 29.40 34.08 13.54
C ALA A 32 28.79 32.67 13.57
N PHE A 33 28.16 32.27 14.68
CA PHE A 33 27.48 31.00 14.82
C PHE A 33 26.07 30.97 14.18
N ILE A 34 25.41 32.13 14.00
CA ILE A 34 24.03 32.20 13.45
C ILE A 34 23.86 31.43 12.12
N PRO A 35 24.75 31.59 11.10
CA PRO A 35 24.61 30.86 9.86
C PRO A 35 24.63 29.32 10.05
N MET A 36 25.43 28.85 10.98
CA MET A 36 25.58 27.44 11.31
C MET A 36 24.36 26.91 12.04
N GLU A 37 23.82 27.66 13.00
CA GLU A 37 22.56 27.32 13.69
C GLU A 37 21.37 27.28 12.74
N VAL A 38 21.24 28.27 11.85
CA VAL A 38 20.20 28.32 10.82
C VAL A 38 20.31 27.10 9.89
N PHE A 39 21.53 26.77 9.46
CA PHE A 39 21.76 25.59 8.60
C PHE A 39 21.32 24.28 9.26
N PHE A 40 21.76 24.03 10.51
CA PHE A 40 21.37 22.81 11.21
C PHE A 40 19.87 22.76 11.50
N THR A 41 19.28 23.87 11.94
CA THR A 41 17.84 23.96 12.21
C THR A 41 17.03 23.70 10.95
N SER A 42 17.41 24.30 9.82
CA SER A 42 16.75 24.08 8.53
C SER A 42 16.84 22.63 8.08
N MET A 43 18.03 22.02 8.19
CA MET A 43 18.23 20.62 7.84
C MET A 43 17.40 19.65 8.71
N ILE A 44 17.26 19.93 10.01
CA ILE A 44 16.44 19.10 10.91
C ILE A 44 14.96 19.27 10.58
N LEU A 45 14.50 20.51 10.37
CA LEU A 45 13.11 20.80 10.00
C LEU A 45 12.73 20.16 8.67
N GLU A 46 13.58 20.26 7.65
CA GLU A 46 13.37 19.65 6.34
C GLU A 46 13.18 18.13 6.46
N ARG A 47 14.08 17.44 7.18
CA ARG A 47 13.95 16.01 7.44
C ARG A 47 12.69 15.64 8.22
N MET A 48 12.25 16.48 9.16
CA MET A 48 11.02 16.25 9.90
C MET A 48 9.78 16.42 9.01
N LEU A 49 9.79 17.43 8.13
CA LEU A 49 8.72 17.67 7.17
C LEU A 49 8.62 16.53 6.15
N GLU A 50 9.74 16.13 5.56
CA GLU A 50 9.80 14.99 4.62
C GLU A 50 9.27 13.69 5.25
N ARG A 51 9.59 13.43 6.52
CA ARG A 51 9.07 12.25 7.22
C ARG A 51 7.56 12.31 7.40
N ARG A 52 7.03 13.48 7.81
CA ARG A 52 5.58 13.66 7.97
C ARG A 52 4.84 13.56 6.65
N GLU A 53 5.40 14.13 5.59
CA GLU A 53 4.85 14.03 4.25
C GLU A 53 4.77 12.57 3.79
N LYS A 54 5.87 11.82 3.91
CA LYS A 54 5.90 10.38 3.58
C LYS A 54 4.92 9.53 4.42
N GLU A 55 4.75 9.85 5.71
CA GLU A 55 3.76 9.17 6.55
C GLU A 55 2.34 9.48 6.09
N HIS A 56 2.04 10.74 5.79
CA HIS A 56 0.73 11.17 5.30
C HIS A 56 0.39 10.56 3.93
N ASP A 57 1.37 10.46 3.03
CA ASP A 57 1.18 9.85 1.71
C ASP A 57 0.93 8.35 1.82
N LYS A 58 1.59 7.65 2.75
CA LYS A 58 1.29 6.25 3.05
C LYS A 58 -0.13 6.05 3.59
N GLU A 59 -0.61 6.94 4.46
CA GLU A 59 -1.99 6.86 4.96
C GLU A 59 -3.01 7.05 3.85
N LYS A 60 -2.81 8.05 2.99
CA LYS A 60 -3.67 8.28 1.81
C LYS A 60 -3.69 7.07 0.88
N LEU A 61 -2.51 6.53 0.59
CA LEU A 61 -2.37 5.34 -0.24
C LEU A 61 -3.16 4.16 0.34
N ASN A 62 -2.97 3.86 1.62
CA ASN A 62 -3.68 2.74 2.25
C ASN A 62 -5.21 2.94 2.27
N MET A 63 -5.70 4.18 2.36
CA MET A 63 -7.12 4.48 2.17
C MET A 63 -7.58 4.14 0.75
N LEU A 64 -6.80 4.51 -0.28
CA LEU A 64 -7.13 4.21 -1.67
C LEU A 64 -7.12 2.71 -1.96
N VAL A 65 -6.13 1.99 -1.42
CA VAL A 65 -6.08 0.52 -1.45
C VAL A 65 -7.31 -0.08 -0.76
N GLY A 66 -7.72 0.50 0.37
CA GLY A 66 -8.94 0.10 1.07
C GLY A 66 -10.20 0.27 0.24
N VAL A 67 -10.36 1.41 -0.43
CA VAL A 67 -11.48 1.68 -1.35
C VAL A 67 -11.46 0.67 -2.52
N PHE A 68 -10.30 0.41 -3.10
CA PHE A 68 -10.16 -0.58 -4.17
C PHE A 68 -10.65 -1.96 -3.74
N TYR A 69 -10.20 -2.46 -2.57
CA TYR A 69 -10.62 -3.78 -2.09
C TYR A 69 -12.09 -3.82 -1.63
N ALA A 70 -12.64 -2.73 -1.12
CA ALA A 70 -14.03 -2.66 -0.75
C ALA A 70 -14.97 -2.75 -1.97
N GLU A 71 -14.61 -2.10 -3.07
CA GLU A 71 -15.47 -1.96 -4.25
C GLU A 71 -15.28 -3.07 -5.28
N ILE A 72 -14.04 -3.41 -5.64
CA ILE A 72 -13.77 -4.36 -6.72
C ILE A 72 -12.71 -5.42 -6.37
N GLY A 73 -11.67 -5.05 -5.62
CA GLY A 73 -10.48 -5.88 -5.44
C GLY A 73 -10.76 -7.20 -4.75
N THR A 74 -11.64 -7.20 -3.73
CA THR A 74 -12.02 -8.44 -3.03
C THR A 74 -12.82 -9.39 -3.93
N GLN A 75 -13.69 -8.85 -4.78
CA GLN A 75 -14.47 -9.66 -5.74
C GLN A 75 -13.54 -10.24 -6.81
N LEU A 76 -12.66 -9.43 -7.37
CA LEU A 76 -11.70 -9.85 -8.38
C LEU A 76 -10.73 -10.91 -7.84
N LEU A 77 -10.23 -10.71 -6.61
CA LEU A 77 -9.39 -11.71 -5.93
C LEU A 77 -10.18 -13.01 -5.68
N ALA A 78 -11.43 -12.91 -5.23
CA ALA A 78 -12.29 -14.07 -5.00
C ALA A 78 -12.52 -14.86 -6.29
N TYR A 79 -12.70 -14.17 -7.40
CA TYR A 79 -12.88 -14.77 -8.71
C TYR A 79 -11.70 -15.68 -9.10
N PHE A 80 -10.46 -15.20 -8.94
CA PHE A 80 -9.27 -16.02 -9.21
C PHE A 80 -9.05 -17.11 -8.15
N VAL A 81 -9.25 -16.81 -6.88
CA VAL A 81 -9.15 -17.80 -5.80
C VAL A 81 -10.12 -18.96 -6.01
N ASP A 82 -11.32 -18.70 -6.48
CA ASP A 82 -12.33 -19.73 -6.72
C ASP A 82 -11.97 -20.68 -7.87
N GLN A 83 -11.23 -20.21 -8.85
CA GLN A 83 -10.75 -21.00 -9.98
C GLN A 83 -9.43 -21.75 -9.71
N ASP A 84 -8.73 -21.41 -8.64
CA ASP A 84 -7.48 -22.10 -8.28
C ASP A 84 -7.77 -23.40 -7.51
N ASP A 85 -7.61 -24.54 -8.16
CA ASP A 85 -7.84 -25.87 -7.55
C ASP A 85 -6.79 -26.25 -6.49
N ARG A 86 -5.70 -25.48 -6.40
CA ARG A 86 -4.63 -25.76 -5.45
C ARG A 86 -5.02 -25.29 -4.05
N VAL A 87 -5.75 -26.12 -3.34
CA VAL A 87 -6.20 -25.89 -1.96
C VAL A 87 -5.07 -25.45 -1.01
N ALA A 88 -3.82 -25.71 -1.40
CA ALA A 88 -2.64 -25.40 -0.59
C ALA A 88 -2.50 -23.89 -0.30
N ILE A 89 -2.81 -23.00 -1.27
CA ILE A 89 -2.73 -21.54 -1.03
C ILE A 89 -3.83 -21.09 -0.07
N CYS A 90 -5.05 -21.59 -0.24
CA CYS A 90 -6.17 -21.26 0.64
C CYS A 90 -5.90 -21.67 2.10
N LYS A 91 -5.27 -22.86 2.31
CA LYS A 91 -4.85 -23.29 3.65
C LYS A 91 -3.77 -22.42 4.24
N LYS A 92 -2.84 -21.93 3.43
CA LYS A 92 -1.67 -21.14 3.88
C LYS A 92 -2.02 -19.68 4.16
N LEU A 93 -2.87 -19.09 3.33
CA LEU A 93 -3.32 -17.69 3.47
C LEU A 93 -4.57 -17.54 4.34
N ARG A 94 -5.17 -18.64 4.77
CA ARG A 94 -6.30 -18.64 5.67
C ARG A 94 -5.86 -18.15 7.06
N ILE A 95 -6.49 -17.10 7.51
CA ILE A 95 -6.30 -16.56 8.86
C ILE A 95 -7.43 -17.08 9.73
N GLN A 96 -7.12 -18.03 10.62
CA GLN A 96 -8.11 -18.62 11.53
C GLN A 96 -8.33 -17.77 12.77
N ASP A 97 -7.25 -17.19 13.28
CA ASP A 97 -7.22 -16.40 14.49
C ASP A 97 -6.51 -15.07 14.22
N PRO A 98 -7.26 -13.96 14.24
CA PRO A 98 -6.68 -12.62 14.06
C PRO A 98 -5.59 -12.29 15.08
N SER A 99 -5.61 -12.90 16.27
CA SER A 99 -4.64 -12.62 17.33
C SER A 99 -3.22 -13.09 17.03
N ILE A 100 -3.05 -14.02 16.09
CA ILE A 100 -1.72 -14.50 15.66
C ILE A 100 -1.03 -13.54 14.69
N TRP A 101 -1.74 -12.51 14.19
CA TRP A 101 -1.17 -11.57 13.23
C TRP A 101 -0.11 -10.69 13.89
N ASN A 102 1.10 -10.82 13.43
CA ASN A 102 2.25 -10.02 13.84
C ASN A 102 3.25 -9.93 12.69
N ASP A 103 4.30 -9.13 12.85
CA ASP A 103 5.30 -8.92 11.80
C ASP A 103 5.99 -10.22 11.33
N ALA A 104 6.17 -11.20 12.21
CA ALA A 104 6.74 -12.50 11.84
C ALA A 104 5.76 -13.31 10.98
N TYR A 105 4.47 -13.30 11.32
CA TYR A 105 3.43 -13.94 10.54
C TYR A 105 3.29 -13.28 9.16
N PHE A 106 3.27 -11.95 9.12
CA PHE A 106 3.23 -11.18 7.87
C PHE A 106 4.41 -11.51 6.95
N LYS A 107 5.64 -11.49 7.47
CA LYS A 107 6.84 -11.89 6.70
C LYS A 107 6.73 -13.31 6.14
N ARG A 108 6.18 -14.23 6.91
CA ARG A 108 5.93 -15.60 6.45
C ARG A 108 4.91 -15.65 5.32
N LEU A 109 3.83 -14.87 5.39
CA LEU A 109 2.85 -14.77 4.30
C LEU A 109 3.49 -14.18 3.03
N GLN A 110 4.33 -13.16 3.15
CA GLN A 110 5.05 -12.58 2.02
C GLN A 110 5.96 -13.63 1.33
N GLN A 111 6.70 -14.42 2.12
CA GLN A 111 7.54 -15.49 1.57
C GLN A 111 6.71 -16.58 0.88
N LEU A 112 5.57 -16.94 1.44
CA LEU A 112 4.65 -17.89 0.83
C LEU A 112 4.09 -17.35 -0.48
N ASN A 113 3.70 -16.08 -0.50
CA ASN A 113 3.17 -15.40 -1.68
C ASN A 113 4.22 -15.32 -2.81
N SER A 114 5.44 -14.94 -2.49
CA SER A 114 6.53 -14.86 -3.47
C SER A 114 6.97 -16.24 -4.03
N SER A 115 6.80 -17.31 -3.26
CA SER A 115 7.15 -18.67 -3.67
C SER A 115 6.01 -19.44 -4.35
N TYR A 116 4.79 -18.90 -4.30
CA TYR A 116 3.63 -19.56 -4.90
C TYR A 116 3.61 -19.32 -6.41
N HIS A 117 3.39 -20.39 -7.17
CA HIS A 117 3.23 -20.31 -8.61
C HIS A 117 1.77 -20.00 -8.95
N TYR A 118 1.48 -18.74 -9.25
CA TYR A 118 0.17 -18.30 -9.69
C TYR A 118 -0.06 -18.73 -11.14
N GLU A 119 -1.13 -19.46 -11.38
CA GLU A 119 -1.50 -19.96 -12.69
C GLU A 119 -3.01 -19.92 -12.84
N VAL A 120 -3.46 -19.23 -13.85
CA VAL A 120 -4.88 -19.14 -14.24
C VAL A 120 -5.06 -19.90 -15.54
N GLN A 121 -6.03 -20.80 -15.58
CA GLN A 121 -6.40 -21.57 -16.77
C GLN A 121 -7.66 -20.98 -17.36
N LEU A 122 -7.59 -20.51 -18.60
CA LEU A 122 -8.70 -19.85 -19.27
C LEU A 122 -9.95 -20.73 -19.37
N ALA A 123 -9.75 -22.05 -19.46
CA ALA A 123 -10.84 -23.03 -19.51
C ALA A 123 -11.75 -23.02 -18.27
N LYS A 124 -11.28 -22.43 -17.15
CA LYS A 124 -12.05 -22.31 -15.90
C LYS A 124 -12.59 -20.90 -15.68
N ILE A 125 -12.29 -19.97 -16.58
CA ILE A 125 -12.63 -18.55 -16.47
C ILE A 125 -13.84 -18.24 -17.35
N GLU A 126 -14.90 -17.72 -16.75
CA GLU A 126 -16.02 -17.12 -17.47
C GLU A 126 -15.65 -15.69 -17.87
N LEU A 127 -15.03 -15.52 -19.05
CA LEU A 127 -14.52 -14.22 -19.52
C LEU A 127 -15.61 -13.14 -19.58
N GLY A 128 -16.87 -13.52 -19.79
CA GLY A 128 -18.00 -12.59 -19.77
C GLY A 128 -18.21 -11.95 -18.40
N ASP A 129 -18.14 -12.74 -17.33
CA ASP A 129 -18.29 -12.26 -15.96
C ASP A 129 -17.12 -11.37 -15.56
N LEU A 130 -15.88 -11.77 -15.93
CA LEU A 130 -14.70 -10.97 -15.68
C LEU A 130 -14.78 -9.62 -16.42
N LYS A 131 -15.15 -9.62 -17.69
CA LYS A 131 -15.37 -8.41 -18.49
C LYS A 131 -16.40 -7.48 -17.84
N HIS A 132 -17.51 -8.02 -17.39
CA HIS A 132 -18.57 -7.25 -16.72
C HIS A 132 -18.05 -6.62 -15.43
N MET A 133 -17.38 -7.38 -14.58
CA MET A 133 -16.79 -6.90 -13.33
C MET A 133 -15.78 -5.75 -13.57
N LEU A 134 -14.91 -5.90 -14.55
CA LEU A 134 -13.92 -4.87 -14.89
C LEU A 134 -14.58 -3.62 -15.50
N HIS A 135 -15.70 -3.80 -16.21
CA HIS A 135 -16.45 -2.68 -16.77
C HIS A 135 -17.17 -1.87 -15.68
N GLU A 136 -17.77 -2.52 -14.71
CA GLU A 136 -18.40 -1.84 -13.56
C GLU A 136 -17.36 -1.06 -12.73
N GLY A 137 -16.16 -1.62 -12.53
CA GLY A 137 -15.06 -0.99 -11.81
C GLY A 137 -14.36 0.16 -12.54
N LYS A 138 -14.65 0.41 -13.82
CA LYS A 138 -13.91 1.33 -14.69
C LYS A 138 -13.71 2.72 -14.08
N ASN A 139 -14.78 3.32 -13.58
CA ASN A 139 -14.72 4.70 -13.07
C ASN A 139 -13.83 4.80 -11.82
N LEU A 140 -13.90 3.81 -10.95
CA LEU A 140 -13.01 3.72 -9.79
C LEU A 140 -11.55 3.56 -10.23
N LEU A 141 -11.27 2.65 -11.16
CA LEU A 141 -9.92 2.41 -11.66
C LEU A 141 -9.30 3.69 -12.26
N ILE A 142 -10.06 4.43 -13.09
CA ILE A 142 -9.61 5.71 -13.65
C ILE A 142 -9.33 6.72 -12.53
N THR A 143 -10.23 6.83 -11.55
CA THR A 143 -10.05 7.74 -10.42
C THR A 143 -8.79 7.41 -9.63
N LEU A 144 -8.57 6.14 -9.33
CA LEU A 144 -7.36 5.69 -8.64
C LEU A 144 -6.11 6.02 -9.45
N MET A 145 -6.07 5.68 -10.74
CA MET A 145 -4.90 5.91 -11.60
C MET A 145 -4.54 7.39 -11.81
N THR A 146 -5.51 8.29 -11.65
CA THR A 146 -5.28 9.75 -11.74
C THR A 146 -4.90 10.39 -10.41
N THR A 147 -4.82 9.61 -9.33
CA THR A 147 -4.49 10.12 -8.00
C THR A 147 -2.97 10.16 -7.81
N GLU A 148 -2.44 11.35 -7.55
CA GLU A 148 -1.00 11.64 -7.44
C GLU A 148 -0.29 10.76 -6.38
N SER A 149 -0.94 10.51 -5.25
CA SER A 149 -0.38 9.70 -4.15
C SER A 149 -0.10 8.24 -4.51
N LEU A 150 -0.59 7.74 -5.66
CA LEU A 150 -0.33 6.36 -6.12
C LEU A 150 1.00 6.20 -6.85
N HIS A 151 1.58 7.29 -7.36
CA HIS A 151 2.83 7.21 -8.14
C HIS A 151 4.01 6.68 -7.33
N ASP A 152 3.98 6.83 -6.02
CA ASP A 152 5.03 6.34 -5.11
C ASP A 152 4.86 4.86 -4.70
N HIS A 153 3.75 4.20 -5.13
CA HIS A 153 3.49 2.79 -4.83
C HIS A 153 3.51 1.94 -6.10
N GLU A 154 4.70 1.53 -6.47
CA GLU A 154 4.99 0.83 -7.73
C GLU A 154 4.11 -0.41 -7.94
N THR A 155 4.05 -1.33 -6.96
CA THR A 155 3.32 -2.60 -7.09
C THR A 155 1.80 -2.42 -7.23
N PHE A 156 1.21 -1.47 -6.51
CA PHE A 156 -0.22 -1.19 -6.62
C PHE A 156 -0.54 -0.49 -7.95
N THR A 157 0.32 0.41 -8.40
CA THR A 157 0.20 1.08 -9.70
C THR A 157 0.31 0.07 -10.84
N GLU A 158 1.29 -0.82 -10.79
CA GLU A 158 1.43 -1.92 -11.77
C GLU A 158 0.19 -2.82 -11.80
N MET A 159 -0.36 -3.15 -10.63
CA MET A 159 -1.60 -3.92 -10.53
C MET A 159 -2.77 -3.20 -11.23
N LEU A 160 -2.96 -1.90 -10.98
CA LEU A 160 -4.02 -1.12 -11.63
C LEU A 160 -3.83 -1.04 -13.15
N MET A 161 -2.59 -0.85 -13.61
CA MET A 161 -2.25 -0.84 -15.04
C MET A 161 -2.58 -2.19 -15.68
N LEU A 162 -2.26 -3.29 -15.01
CA LEU A 162 -2.57 -4.64 -15.51
C LEU A 162 -4.08 -4.90 -15.56
N ILE A 163 -4.85 -4.41 -14.56
CA ILE A 163 -6.32 -4.48 -14.59
C ILE A 163 -6.87 -3.70 -15.79
N MET A 164 -6.38 -2.49 -16.04
CA MET A 164 -6.83 -1.68 -17.16
C MET A 164 -6.45 -2.30 -18.50
N HIS A 165 -5.25 -2.85 -18.62
CA HIS A 165 -4.80 -3.56 -19.81
C HIS A 165 -5.71 -4.76 -20.11
N LEU A 166 -5.95 -5.61 -19.12
CA LEU A 166 -6.84 -6.77 -19.25
C LEU A 166 -8.26 -6.36 -19.63
N LYS A 167 -8.77 -5.25 -19.05
CA LYS A 167 -10.08 -4.71 -19.41
C LYS A 167 -10.12 -4.29 -20.87
N GLU A 168 -9.14 -3.53 -21.36
CA GLU A 168 -9.09 -3.08 -22.75
C GLU A 168 -8.99 -4.25 -23.73
N GLU A 169 -8.19 -5.26 -23.40
CA GLU A 169 -8.09 -6.47 -24.20
C GLU A 169 -9.44 -7.21 -24.31
N LEU A 170 -10.14 -7.40 -23.20
CA LEU A 170 -11.44 -8.04 -23.20
C LEU A 170 -12.53 -7.21 -23.89
N ASP A 171 -12.37 -5.88 -23.95
CA ASP A 171 -13.31 -5.01 -24.66
C ASP A 171 -13.15 -5.10 -26.18
N VAL A 172 -11.93 -5.28 -26.68
CA VAL A 172 -11.61 -5.29 -28.11
C VAL A 172 -11.67 -6.68 -28.73
N ARG A 173 -11.30 -7.73 -27.97
CA ARG A 173 -11.24 -9.11 -28.48
C ARG A 173 -12.62 -9.77 -28.55
N ASP A 174 -12.80 -10.62 -29.56
CA ASP A 174 -13.91 -11.56 -29.58
C ASP A 174 -13.58 -12.75 -28.67
N ILE A 175 -14.12 -12.69 -27.45
CA ILE A 175 -13.91 -13.71 -26.41
C ILE A 175 -14.41 -15.10 -26.79
N THR A 176 -15.22 -15.24 -27.86
CA THR A 176 -15.77 -16.52 -28.31
C THR A 176 -14.84 -17.23 -29.30
N SER A 177 -13.89 -16.53 -29.91
CA SER A 177 -13.03 -17.04 -31.00
C SER A 177 -11.54 -16.73 -30.79
N LEU A 178 -11.04 -16.86 -29.56
CA LEU A 178 -9.64 -16.61 -29.24
C LEU A 178 -8.71 -17.65 -29.86
N SER A 179 -7.64 -17.16 -30.51
CA SER A 179 -6.52 -18.00 -30.94
C SER A 179 -5.72 -18.55 -29.74
N GLU A 180 -4.94 -19.59 -29.97
CA GLU A 180 -4.10 -20.18 -28.90
C GLU A 180 -3.09 -19.17 -28.32
N ALA A 181 -2.49 -18.31 -29.14
CA ALA A 181 -1.57 -17.27 -28.68
C ALA A 181 -2.29 -16.21 -27.79
N GLU A 182 -3.52 -15.83 -28.15
CA GLU A 182 -4.32 -14.91 -27.34
C GLU A 182 -4.74 -15.54 -26.02
N ARG A 183 -5.10 -16.83 -26.00
CA ARG A 183 -5.42 -17.58 -24.79
C ARG A 183 -4.23 -17.58 -23.83
N GLN A 184 -3.05 -17.94 -24.34
CA GLN A 184 -1.83 -17.99 -23.53
C GLN A 184 -1.46 -16.60 -22.99
N HIS A 185 -1.63 -15.54 -23.76
CA HIS A 185 -1.39 -14.16 -23.32
C HIS A 185 -2.33 -13.77 -22.18
N LEU A 186 -3.64 -13.98 -22.34
CA LEU A 186 -4.62 -13.69 -21.30
C LEU A 186 -4.38 -14.52 -20.01
N GLU A 187 -3.98 -15.78 -20.12
CA GLU A 187 -3.62 -16.62 -18.97
C GLU A 187 -2.41 -16.07 -18.21
N GLN A 188 -1.40 -15.56 -18.92
CA GLN A 188 -0.23 -14.93 -18.32
C GLN A 188 -0.59 -13.64 -17.58
N ASP A 189 -1.39 -12.77 -18.19
CA ASP A 189 -1.81 -11.51 -17.59
C ASP A 189 -2.71 -11.73 -16.38
N MET A 190 -3.68 -12.65 -16.47
CA MET A 190 -4.53 -13.01 -15.33
C MET A 190 -3.74 -13.66 -14.20
N SER A 191 -2.72 -14.46 -14.51
CA SER A 191 -1.83 -15.08 -13.50
C SER A 191 -0.98 -14.04 -12.80
N ALA A 192 -0.47 -13.05 -13.54
CA ALA A 192 0.24 -11.91 -12.98
C ALA A 192 -0.68 -11.06 -12.11
N LEU A 193 -1.89 -10.76 -12.58
CA LEU A 193 -2.89 -10.00 -11.83
C LEU A 193 -3.29 -10.71 -10.53
N TYR A 194 -3.52 -12.03 -10.57
CA TYR A 194 -3.82 -12.82 -9.37
C TYR A 194 -2.72 -12.72 -8.33
N ARG A 195 -1.45 -12.75 -8.76
CA ARG A 195 -0.28 -12.57 -7.89
C ARG A 195 -0.27 -11.19 -7.25
N TYR A 196 -0.45 -10.11 -8.02
CA TYR A 196 -0.48 -8.74 -7.50
C TYR A 196 -1.63 -8.50 -6.52
N LEU A 197 -2.83 -8.96 -6.87
CA LEU A 197 -4.00 -8.88 -5.99
C LEU A 197 -3.75 -9.58 -4.64
N THR A 198 -3.14 -10.77 -4.66
CA THR A 198 -2.85 -11.49 -3.41
C THR A 198 -1.77 -10.78 -2.59
N TYR A 199 -0.75 -10.23 -3.25
CA TYR A 199 0.33 -9.50 -2.61
C TYR A 199 -0.19 -8.23 -1.91
N GLU A 200 -0.90 -7.40 -2.64
CA GLU A 200 -1.48 -6.15 -2.12
C GLU A 200 -2.54 -6.42 -1.04
N TRP A 201 -3.32 -7.50 -1.16
CA TRP A 201 -4.24 -7.93 -0.12
C TRP A 201 -3.53 -8.22 1.21
N CYS A 202 -2.39 -8.90 1.18
CA CYS A 202 -1.61 -9.16 2.38
C CYS A 202 -1.07 -7.87 3.01
N TYR A 203 -0.61 -6.90 2.21
CA TYR A 203 -0.16 -5.59 2.70
C TYR A 203 -1.31 -4.78 3.29
N TYR A 204 -2.46 -4.79 2.64
CA TYR A 204 -3.65 -4.14 3.16
C TYR A 204 -4.08 -4.72 4.51
N LEU A 205 -4.08 -6.03 4.67
CA LEU A 205 -4.36 -6.67 5.95
C LEU A 205 -3.35 -6.29 7.04
N ASP A 206 -2.06 -6.21 6.70
CA ASP A 206 -1.02 -5.78 7.65
C ASP A 206 -1.25 -4.34 8.12
N TYR A 207 -1.57 -3.44 7.21
CA TYR A 207 -1.95 -2.08 7.54
C TYR A 207 -3.18 -2.01 8.45
N LEU A 208 -4.26 -2.74 8.11
CA LEU A 208 -5.47 -2.78 8.92
C LEU A 208 -5.21 -3.33 10.31
N SER A 209 -4.39 -4.37 10.44
CA SER A 209 -4.07 -4.99 11.74
C SER A 209 -3.42 -3.99 12.71
N LYS A 210 -2.62 -3.07 12.19
CA LYS A 210 -1.87 -2.08 12.97
C LYS A 210 -2.67 -0.82 13.29
N HIS A 211 -3.53 -0.39 12.37
CA HIS A 211 -4.20 0.91 12.46
C HIS A 211 -5.72 0.81 12.69
N TYR A 212 -6.37 -0.26 12.22
CA TYR A 212 -7.83 -0.41 12.22
C TYR A 212 -8.26 -1.84 12.57
N PRO A 213 -8.07 -2.31 13.83
CA PRO A 213 -8.35 -3.71 14.21
C PRO A 213 -9.78 -4.19 13.93
N GLY A 214 -10.77 -3.29 14.02
CA GLY A 214 -12.16 -3.61 13.69
C GLY A 214 -12.35 -3.92 12.21
N LEU A 215 -11.76 -3.12 11.32
CA LEU A 215 -11.80 -3.36 9.88
C LEU A 215 -10.96 -4.59 9.49
N PHE A 216 -9.86 -4.82 10.17
CA PHE A 216 -9.04 -6.03 10.00
C PHE A 216 -9.85 -7.31 10.22
N ASN A 217 -10.59 -7.39 11.34
CA ASN A 217 -11.46 -8.54 11.61
C ASN A 217 -12.52 -8.74 10.52
N THR A 218 -13.15 -7.67 10.06
CA THR A 218 -14.13 -7.72 8.97
C THR A 218 -13.49 -8.19 7.67
N ALA A 219 -12.31 -7.66 7.32
CA ALA A 219 -11.58 -8.03 6.11
C ALA A 219 -11.18 -9.53 6.13
N ILE A 220 -10.75 -10.05 7.29
CA ILE A 220 -10.47 -11.50 7.44
C ILE A 220 -11.72 -12.34 7.25
N MET A 221 -12.84 -11.96 7.86
CA MET A 221 -14.11 -12.68 7.69
C MET A 221 -14.56 -12.73 6.22
N LEU A 222 -14.35 -11.65 5.49
CA LEU A 222 -14.70 -11.52 4.07
C LEU A 222 -13.61 -12.06 3.14
N SER A 223 -12.46 -12.48 3.66
CA SER A 223 -11.32 -12.93 2.88
C SER A 223 -11.70 -14.04 1.90
N PRO A 224 -11.37 -13.90 0.62
CA PRO A 224 -11.62 -14.93 -0.40
C PRO A 224 -11.04 -16.30 -0.02
N PHE A 225 -9.88 -16.33 0.61
CA PHE A 225 -9.20 -17.56 1.03
C PHE A 225 -9.95 -18.29 2.15
N ASN A 226 -10.60 -17.57 3.05
CA ASN A 226 -11.41 -18.17 4.11
C ASN A 226 -12.73 -18.72 3.56
N LYS A 227 -13.40 -18.00 2.66
CA LYS A 227 -14.66 -18.41 2.03
C LYS A 227 -14.50 -19.67 1.18
N LYS A 228 -13.45 -19.77 0.38
CA LYS A 228 -13.16 -20.98 -0.42
C LYS A 228 -12.92 -22.20 0.48
N HIS A 229 -12.17 -22.03 1.56
CA HIS A 229 -11.91 -23.14 2.48
C HIS A 229 -13.20 -23.67 3.12
N GLN A 230 -14.13 -22.79 3.50
CA GLN A 230 -15.44 -23.23 4.06
C GLN A 230 -16.22 -24.05 3.04
N ARG A 231 -16.24 -23.65 1.75
CA ARG A 231 -16.90 -24.42 0.68
C ARG A 231 -16.26 -25.80 0.48
N CYS A 232 -14.95 -25.87 0.34
CA CYS A 232 -14.24 -27.15 0.20
C CYS A 232 -14.42 -28.10 1.40
N SER A 233 -14.61 -27.55 2.61
CA SER A 233 -14.84 -28.37 3.82
C SER A 233 -16.26 -28.97 3.88
N LEU A 234 -17.23 -28.32 3.22
CA LEU A 234 -18.59 -28.78 3.14
C LEU A 234 -18.78 -29.87 2.06
N GLU A 235 -17.97 -29.82 0.99
CA GLU A 235 -17.99 -30.80 -0.10
C GLU A 235 -17.29 -32.12 0.25
N THR A 236 -16.47 -32.13 1.31
CA THR A 236 -15.70 -33.32 1.76
C THR A 236 -16.35 -34.05 2.93
N ASN A 237 -17.50 -33.62 3.43
CA ASN A 237 -18.34 -34.29 4.43
C ASN A 237 -19.65 -34.79 3.78
#